data_c71d82b26a2de074f2f8a4c279f999ba
#
_entry.id   c71d82b26a2de074f2f8a4c279f999ba
#
_cell.length_a   1.000
_cell.length_b   1.000
_cell.length_c   1.000
_cell.angle_alpha   90.00
_cell.angle_beta   90.00
_cell.angle_gamma   90.00
#
_symmetry.space_group_name_H-M   'P 1'
#
loop_
_entity.id
_entity.type
_entity.pdbx_description
1 polymer ?
#
loop_
_entity_poly.entity_id
_entity_poly.type
_entity_poly.pdbx_seq_one_letter_code
_entity_poly.pdbx_strand_id
1 'polypeptide(L)'
;RPQLTLLTHLSHHAPSHRALEQLLPSDVRPAYDGQCLSLVDGEVTETPLPPFEQPFLYRDLGHIAYAEAWELQKELFQELLTLKHEGRPTGSYLLLCEHEPVFTMGKHADKANVLLSPELLSDMGYDFYEIERGGDVTYHGPGQITGYPILDLERFGLGLRAYIELLESSLIELLRFYGIKGELKE
;
A
#
# COMPACT_ATOMS: atom_id res chain seq x y z
N ARG A 1 -23.86 5.99 31.25
CA ARG A 1 -22.56 5.56 30.69
C ARG A 1 -22.83 4.95 29.32
N PRO A 2 -22.01 5.27 28.31
CA PRO A 2 -22.12 4.57 27.03
C PRO A 2 -21.86 3.08 27.23
N GLN A 3 -22.55 2.23 26.47
CA GLN A 3 -22.34 0.79 26.51
C GLN A 3 -20.98 0.39 25.91
N LEU A 4 -20.46 1.20 24.99
CA LEU A 4 -19.19 1.03 24.33
C LEU A 4 -18.57 2.40 23.99
N THR A 5 -17.30 2.55 24.26
CA THR A 5 -16.49 3.71 23.84
C THR A 5 -15.41 3.22 22.88
N LEU A 6 -15.26 3.89 21.73
CA LEU A 6 -14.20 3.61 20.77
C LEU A 6 -13.13 4.68 20.83
N LEU A 7 -11.88 4.27 20.95
CA LEU A 7 -10.70 5.11 20.79
C LEU A 7 -10.29 5.17 19.33
N THR A 8 -10.25 6.37 18.77
CA THR A 8 -9.84 6.63 17.38
C THR A 8 -8.57 7.47 17.36
N HIS A 9 -7.97 7.64 16.19
CA HIS A 9 -6.77 8.48 15.98
C HIS A 9 -5.56 8.04 16.82
N LEU A 10 -5.34 6.72 16.91
CA LEU A 10 -4.18 6.18 17.60
C LEU A 10 -2.91 6.54 16.82
N SER A 11 -1.91 7.08 17.51
CA SER A 11 -0.63 7.41 16.89
C SER A 11 0.18 6.14 16.56
N HIS A 12 1.12 6.24 15.63
CA HIS A 12 2.05 5.16 15.29
C HIS A 12 2.95 4.72 16.48
N HIS A 13 3.01 5.51 17.55
CA HIS A 13 3.67 5.11 18.80
C HIS A 13 2.73 4.39 19.79
N ALA A 14 1.45 4.26 19.45
CA ALA A 14 0.52 3.52 20.31
C ALA A 14 0.87 2.03 20.29
N PRO A 15 0.65 1.32 21.41
CA PRO A 15 0.72 -0.14 21.43
C PRO A 15 -0.20 -0.76 20.37
N SER A 16 0.09 -2.01 19.97
CA SER A 16 -0.79 -2.75 19.06
C SER A 16 -2.23 -2.82 19.61
N HIS A 17 -3.23 -2.95 18.73
CA HIS A 17 -4.64 -3.07 19.14
C HIS A 17 -4.85 -4.11 20.24
N ARG A 18 -4.22 -5.29 20.09
CA ARG A 18 -4.29 -6.37 21.09
C ARG A 18 -3.68 -5.99 22.45
N ALA A 19 -2.61 -5.20 22.45
CA ALA A 19 -2.01 -4.71 23.68
C ALA A 19 -2.85 -3.61 24.32
N LEU A 20 -3.46 -2.73 23.53
CA LEU A 20 -4.40 -1.73 23.99
C LEU A 20 -5.64 -2.35 24.62
N GLU A 21 -6.23 -3.37 24.00
CA GLU A 21 -7.39 -4.10 24.57
C GLU A 21 -7.13 -4.65 25.96
N GLN A 22 -5.89 -5.07 26.25
CA GLN A 22 -5.51 -5.56 27.58
C GLN A 22 -5.33 -4.45 28.62
N LEU A 23 -5.09 -3.22 28.20
CA LEU A 23 -4.83 -2.07 29.06
C LEU A 23 -6.07 -1.21 29.29
N LEU A 24 -7.09 -1.33 28.42
CA LEU A 24 -8.28 -0.51 28.48
C LEU A 24 -9.37 -1.14 29.33
N PRO A 25 -10.26 -0.32 29.92
CA PRO A 25 -11.49 -0.81 30.56
C PRO A 25 -12.33 -1.63 29.58
N SER A 26 -13.14 -2.54 30.10
CA SER A 26 -13.95 -3.47 29.29
C SER A 26 -14.99 -2.80 28.37
N ASP A 27 -15.38 -1.56 28.69
CA ASP A 27 -16.28 -0.72 27.91
C ASP A 27 -15.57 0.25 26.94
N VAL A 28 -14.25 0.14 26.82
CA VAL A 28 -13.41 0.94 25.91
C VAL A 28 -12.62 0.03 25.00
N ARG A 29 -12.70 0.23 23.69
CA ARG A 29 -11.95 -0.52 22.71
C ARG A 29 -11.24 0.39 21.71
N PRO A 30 -10.07 0.01 21.19
CA PRO A 30 -9.47 0.70 20.06
C PRO A 30 -10.32 0.45 18.81
N ALA A 31 -10.65 1.54 18.10
CA ALA A 31 -11.29 1.42 16.79
C ALA A 31 -10.24 1.06 15.73
N TYR A 32 -10.66 0.36 14.69
CA TYR A 32 -9.83 0.01 13.56
C TYR A 32 -10.53 0.30 12.24
N ASP A 33 -9.75 0.47 11.19
CA ASP A 33 -10.27 0.77 9.86
C ASP A 33 -11.16 -0.37 9.36
N GLY A 34 -12.32 0.01 8.79
CA GLY A 34 -13.30 -0.95 8.31
C GLY A 34 -14.22 -1.54 9.39
N GLN A 35 -14.08 -1.15 10.65
CA GLN A 35 -15.02 -1.56 11.70
C GLN A 35 -16.42 -1.00 11.42
N CYS A 36 -17.40 -1.89 11.27
CA CYS A 36 -18.80 -1.54 11.08
C CYS A 36 -19.57 -1.74 12.38
N LEU A 37 -20.27 -0.71 12.82
CA LEU A 37 -21.16 -0.74 13.97
C LEU A 37 -22.58 -0.44 13.52
N SER A 38 -23.50 -1.26 13.97
CA SER A 38 -24.93 -1.03 13.78
C SER A 38 -25.57 -0.70 15.13
N LEU A 39 -26.40 0.34 15.14
CA LEU A 39 -27.22 0.71 16.31
C LEU A 39 -28.66 0.34 15.99
N VAL A 40 -29.17 -0.68 16.66
CA VAL A 40 -30.57 -1.11 16.54
C VAL A 40 -31.20 -1.14 17.92
N ASP A 41 -32.30 -0.44 18.10
CA ASP A 41 -33.05 -0.36 19.35
C ASP A 41 -32.22 0.03 20.59
N GLY A 42 -31.15 0.84 20.37
CA GLY A 42 -30.24 1.29 21.42
C GLY A 42 -29.12 0.29 21.75
N GLU A 43 -29.08 -0.86 21.08
CA GLU A 43 -27.99 -1.81 21.18
C GLU A 43 -26.96 -1.60 20.06
N VAL A 44 -25.68 -1.58 20.44
CA VAL A 44 -24.57 -1.52 19.50
C VAL A 44 -24.14 -2.93 19.15
N THR A 45 -24.33 -3.31 17.89
CA THR A 45 -23.80 -4.56 17.35
C THR A 45 -22.61 -4.26 16.45
N GLU A 46 -21.50 -4.92 16.73
CA GLU A 46 -20.35 -4.94 15.86
C GLU A 46 -20.58 -6.02 14.78
N THR A 47 -20.63 -5.59 13.51
CA THR A 47 -20.58 -6.56 12.42
C THR A 47 -19.11 -6.91 12.21
N PRO A 48 -18.68 -8.13 12.51
CA PRO A 48 -17.33 -8.56 12.16
C PRO A 48 -17.15 -8.33 10.66
N LEU A 49 -16.06 -7.66 10.29
CA LEU A 49 -15.62 -7.77 8.90
C LEU A 49 -15.57 -9.27 8.57
N PRO A 50 -16.06 -9.68 7.40
CA PRO A 50 -15.83 -11.04 6.95
C PRO A 50 -14.34 -11.30 7.13
N PRO A 51 -13.96 -12.39 7.80
CA PRO A 51 -12.56 -12.65 8.03
C PRO A 51 -11.88 -12.58 6.65
N PHE A 52 -10.94 -11.64 6.51
CA PHE A 52 -9.97 -11.79 5.44
C PHE A 52 -9.28 -13.10 5.77
N GLU A 53 -9.69 -14.17 5.13
CA GLU A 53 -9.12 -15.51 5.34
C GLU A 53 -7.63 -15.54 5.07
N GLN A 54 -7.13 -14.48 4.44
CA GLN A 54 -5.71 -14.27 4.19
C GLN A 54 -5.29 -12.87 4.67
N PRO A 55 -4.20 -12.76 5.41
CA PRO A 55 -3.73 -11.50 5.94
C PRO A 55 -3.32 -10.53 4.81
N PHE A 56 -3.64 -9.27 4.99
CA PHE A 56 -2.99 -8.20 4.26
C PHE A 56 -1.62 -7.98 4.90
N LEU A 57 -0.55 -8.29 4.16
CA LEU A 57 0.81 -8.22 4.67
C LEU A 57 1.47 -6.92 4.25
N TYR A 58 1.68 -6.06 5.22
CA TYR A 58 2.51 -4.87 5.07
C TYR A 58 3.97 -5.21 5.37
N ARG A 59 4.89 -4.76 4.51
CA ARG A 59 6.34 -4.84 4.74
C ARG A 59 6.98 -3.49 4.46
N ASP A 60 7.67 -2.97 5.45
CA ASP A 60 8.61 -1.87 5.25
C ASP A 60 9.98 -2.48 4.92
N LEU A 61 10.47 -2.21 3.73
CA LEU A 61 11.76 -2.71 3.23
C LEU A 61 12.91 -1.73 3.52
N GLY A 62 12.58 -0.54 4.09
CA GLY A 62 13.57 0.50 4.33
C GLY A 62 14.25 0.99 3.04
N HIS A 63 15.55 1.28 3.12
CA HIS A 63 16.37 1.58 1.95
C HIS A 63 16.80 0.29 1.27
N ILE A 64 16.49 0.16 -0.02
CA ILE A 64 16.73 -1.06 -0.79
C ILE A 64 17.07 -0.74 -2.24
N ALA A 65 18.01 -1.48 -2.83
CA ALA A 65 18.30 -1.40 -4.24
C ALA A 65 17.07 -1.76 -5.09
N TYR A 66 16.86 -1.05 -6.21
CA TYR A 66 15.69 -1.28 -7.06
C TYR A 66 15.58 -2.73 -7.55
N ALA A 67 16.72 -3.33 -7.96
CA ALA A 67 16.74 -4.72 -8.43
C ALA A 67 16.23 -5.71 -7.36
N GLU A 68 16.65 -5.54 -6.11
CA GLU A 68 16.25 -6.42 -5.01
C GLU A 68 14.74 -6.30 -4.73
N ALA A 69 14.22 -5.07 -4.67
CA ALA A 69 12.80 -4.84 -4.49
C ALA A 69 11.97 -5.38 -5.67
N TRP A 70 12.50 -5.27 -6.90
CA TRP A 70 11.84 -5.77 -8.10
C TRP A 70 11.79 -7.31 -8.13
N GLU A 71 12.88 -8.00 -7.74
CA GLU A 71 12.87 -9.47 -7.60
C GLU A 71 11.83 -9.91 -6.57
N LEU A 72 11.80 -9.28 -5.40
CA LEU A 72 10.79 -9.59 -4.37
C LEU A 72 9.35 -9.39 -4.89
N GLN A 73 9.11 -8.33 -5.65
CA GLN A 73 7.79 -8.10 -6.27
C GLN A 73 7.42 -9.24 -7.23
N LYS A 74 8.36 -9.67 -8.07
CA LYS A 74 8.14 -10.78 -9.02
C LYS A 74 7.85 -12.10 -8.30
N GLU A 75 8.59 -12.39 -7.23
CA GLU A 75 8.37 -13.59 -6.42
C GLU A 75 6.96 -13.60 -5.80
N LEU A 76 6.56 -12.52 -5.13
CA LEU A 76 5.24 -12.41 -4.51
C LEU A 76 4.10 -12.41 -5.54
N PHE A 77 4.30 -11.78 -6.68
CA PHE A 77 3.32 -11.79 -7.77
C PHE A 77 3.16 -13.19 -8.36
N GLN A 78 4.26 -13.92 -8.57
CA GLN A 78 4.24 -15.29 -9.07
C GLN A 78 3.60 -16.25 -8.07
N GLU A 79 3.87 -16.09 -6.77
CA GLU A 79 3.20 -16.84 -5.71
C GLU A 79 1.69 -16.64 -5.77
N LEU A 80 1.25 -15.37 -5.87
CA LEU A 80 -0.16 -15.01 -5.96
C LEU A 80 -0.82 -15.66 -7.18
N LEU A 81 -0.18 -15.60 -8.36
CA LEU A 81 -0.69 -16.23 -9.58
C LEU A 81 -0.80 -17.77 -9.43
N THR A 82 0.17 -18.40 -8.80
CA THR A 82 0.18 -19.84 -8.56
C THR A 82 -0.98 -20.25 -7.65
N LEU A 83 -1.15 -19.56 -6.52
CA LEU A 83 -2.27 -19.80 -5.60
C LEU A 83 -3.62 -19.60 -6.29
N LYS A 84 -3.75 -18.54 -7.09
CA LYS A 84 -4.97 -18.27 -7.85
C LYS A 84 -5.27 -19.38 -8.87
N HIS A 85 -4.26 -19.85 -9.59
CA HIS A 85 -4.41 -20.95 -10.56
C HIS A 85 -4.84 -22.26 -9.88
N GLU A 86 -4.34 -22.51 -8.67
CA GLU A 86 -4.69 -23.69 -7.88
C GLU A 86 -6.06 -23.57 -7.19
N GLY A 87 -6.76 -22.46 -7.33
CA GLY A 87 -8.02 -22.18 -6.63
C GLY A 87 -7.85 -22.03 -5.12
N ARG A 88 -6.63 -21.71 -4.67
CA ARG A 88 -6.30 -21.47 -3.27
C ARG A 88 -6.45 -19.98 -2.92
N PRO A 89 -6.69 -19.67 -1.64
CA PRO A 89 -6.77 -18.28 -1.20
C PRO A 89 -5.47 -17.51 -1.51
N THR A 90 -5.60 -16.36 -2.13
CA THR A 90 -4.47 -15.47 -2.46
C THR A 90 -4.22 -14.47 -1.34
N GLY A 91 -2.96 -14.17 -1.05
CA GLY A 91 -2.55 -13.09 -0.15
C GLY A 91 -2.75 -11.70 -0.75
N SER A 92 -2.47 -10.68 0.03
CA SER A 92 -2.38 -9.29 -0.40
C SER A 92 -1.16 -8.66 0.25
N TYR A 93 -0.35 -7.95 -0.53
CA TYR A 93 0.89 -7.36 -0.05
C TYR A 93 0.91 -5.86 -0.34
N LEU A 94 1.45 -5.10 0.61
CA LEU A 94 1.89 -3.72 0.40
C LEU A 94 3.35 -3.62 0.85
N LEU A 95 4.24 -3.39 -0.11
CA LEU A 95 5.63 -3.12 0.18
C LEU A 95 5.85 -1.62 0.13
N LEU A 96 6.51 -1.05 1.14
CA LEU A 96 6.98 0.34 1.11
C LEU A 96 8.50 0.34 1.21
N CYS A 97 9.15 1.24 0.49
CA CYS A 97 10.60 1.39 0.53
C CYS A 97 11.03 2.77 0.05
N GLU A 98 12.29 3.09 0.30
CA GLU A 98 13.05 4.11 -0.40
C GLU A 98 14.12 3.42 -1.25
N HIS A 99 14.31 3.88 -2.48
CA HIS A 99 15.33 3.31 -3.35
C HIS A 99 16.62 4.12 -3.31
N GLU A 100 17.74 3.43 -3.57
CA GLU A 100 18.93 4.10 -4.04
C GLU A 100 18.61 4.85 -5.35
N PRO A 101 19.40 5.88 -5.73
CA PRO A 101 19.12 6.67 -6.92
C PRO A 101 19.00 5.82 -8.18
N VAL A 102 17.82 5.80 -8.78
CA VAL A 102 17.49 4.96 -9.94
C VAL A 102 16.54 5.65 -10.90
N PHE A 103 16.79 5.47 -12.18
CA PHE A 103 15.84 5.81 -13.24
C PHE A 103 15.19 4.55 -13.79
N THR A 104 13.87 4.57 -13.91
CA THR A 104 13.12 3.50 -14.57
C THR A 104 12.45 4.03 -15.82
N MET A 105 12.56 3.32 -16.92
CA MET A 105 11.95 3.67 -18.19
C MET A 105 10.85 2.68 -18.52
N GLY A 106 9.63 3.17 -18.76
CA GLY A 106 8.48 2.35 -19.14
C GLY A 106 8.56 1.84 -20.56
N LYS A 107 7.78 0.82 -20.90
CA LYS A 107 7.78 0.15 -22.20
C LYS A 107 7.49 1.06 -23.41
N HIS A 108 6.73 2.12 -23.19
CA HIS A 108 6.33 3.08 -24.23
C HIS A 108 6.97 4.47 -24.03
N ALA A 109 8.00 4.54 -23.18
CA ALA A 109 8.73 5.78 -22.91
C ALA A 109 9.47 6.26 -24.17
N ASP A 110 9.51 7.57 -24.36
CA ASP A 110 10.36 8.16 -25.38
C ASP A 110 11.81 8.20 -24.87
N LYS A 111 12.70 7.47 -25.55
CA LYS A 111 14.13 7.45 -25.22
C LYS A 111 14.77 8.83 -25.23
N ALA A 112 14.22 9.79 -25.98
CA ALA A 112 14.66 11.17 -26.01
C ALA A 112 14.49 11.90 -24.66
N ASN A 113 13.61 11.40 -23.77
CA ASN A 113 13.42 11.92 -22.42
C ASN A 113 14.55 11.52 -21.45
N VAL A 114 15.39 10.54 -21.82
CA VAL A 114 16.60 10.19 -21.09
C VAL A 114 17.75 11.02 -21.66
N LEU A 115 18.04 12.16 -21.01
CA LEU A 115 19.02 13.14 -21.52
C LEU A 115 20.47 12.70 -21.39
N LEU A 116 20.75 11.68 -20.56
CA LEU A 116 22.06 11.14 -20.30
C LEU A 116 22.13 9.68 -20.75
N SER A 117 23.29 9.24 -21.25
CA SER A 117 23.42 7.81 -21.57
C SER A 117 23.44 6.95 -20.31
N PRO A 118 23.05 5.67 -20.40
CA PRO A 118 23.11 4.75 -19.25
C PRO A 118 24.51 4.66 -18.61
N GLU A 119 25.57 4.74 -19.43
CA GLU A 119 26.95 4.72 -18.95
C GLU A 119 27.25 5.96 -18.09
N LEU A 120 26.82 7.14 -18.55
CA LEU A 120 27.02 8.37 -17.81
C LEU A 120 26.19 8.41 -16.51
N LEU A 121 24.97 7.87 -16.53
CA LEU A 121 24.15 7.69 -15.33
C LEU A 121 24.88 6.79 -14.33
N SER A 122 25.43 5.66 -14.79
CA SER A 122 26.19 4.74 -13.94
C SER A 122 27.45 5.40 -13.34
N ASP A 123 28.19 6.16 -14.13
CA ASP A 123 29.35 6.91 -13.65
C ASP A 123 28.99 7.95 -12.57
N MET A 124 27.77 8.47 -12.61
CA MET A 124 27.22 9.38 -11.61
C MET A 124 26.61 8.67 -10.40
N GLY A 125 26.59 7.33 -10.36
CA GLY A 125 26.04 6.53 -9.28
C GLY A 125 24.53 6.34 -9.36
N TYR A 126 23.92 6.44 -10.55
CA TYR A 126 22.52 6.17 -10.78
C TYR A 126 22.33 4.83 -11.48
N ASP A 127 21.45 4.01 -10.97
CA ASP A 127 20.98 2.84 -11.69
C ASP A 127 19.97 3.21 -12.79
N PHE A 128 19.90 2.38 -13.85
CA PHE A 128 18.95 2.56 -14.94
C PHE A 128 18.34 1.22 -15.35
N TYR A 129 16.98 1.16 -15.38
CA TYR A 129 16.24 -0.05 -15.75
C TYR A 129 15.17 0.26 -16.80
N GLU A 130 15.14 -0.52 -17.87
CA GLU A 130 13.98 -0.62 -18.77
C GLU A 130 13.01 -1.67 -18.21
N ILE A 131 11.74 -1.30 -17.98
CA ILE A 131 10.77 -2.16 -17.28
C ILE A 131 9.41 -2.19 -17.99
N GLU A 132 8.61 -3.22 -17.72
CA GLU A 132 7.32 -3.47 -18.38
C GLU A 132 6.16 -2.54 -17.93
N ARG A 133 6.38 -1.54 -17.07
CA ARG A 133 5.33 -0.62 -16.66
C ARG A 133 4.89 0.31 -17.79
N GLY A 134 3.69 0.84 -17.65
CA GLY A 134 3.24 2.00 -18.44
C GLY A 134 3.96 3.30 -18.04
N GLY A 135 3.71 4.36 -18.78
CA GLY A 135 4.30 5.67 -18.52
C GLY A 135 5.69 5.87 -19.11
N ASP A 136 6.28 7.00 -18.82
CA ASP A 136 7.56 7.48 -19.35
C ASP A 136 8.72 7.21 -18.37
N VAL A 137 9.77 8.02 -18.40
CA VAL A 137 10.89 7.93 -17.47
C VAL A 137 10.46 8.42 -16.08
N THR A 138 10.90 7.71 -15.05
CA THR A 138 10.67 8.08 -13.66
C THR A 138 11.97 7.95 -12.86
N TYR A 139 12.23 8.92 -11.99
CA TYR A 139 13.31 8.86 -11.01
C TYR A 139 12.76 8.41 -9.65
N HIS A 140 13.48 7.52 -8.99
CA HIS A 140 13.32 7.18 -7.59
C HIS A 140 14.64 7.40 -6.84
N GLY A 141 14.54 7.80 -5.58
CA GLY A 141 15.74 8.04 -4.77
C GLY A 141 15.43 8.35 -3.31
N PRO A 142 16.45 8.59 -2.50
CA PRO A 142 16.31 8.89 -1.08
C PRO A 142 15.33 10.04 -0.80
N GLY A 143 14.48 9.87 0.22
CA GLY A 143 13.42 10.82 0.56
C GLY A 143 12.12 10.61 -0.22
N GLN A 144 12.06 9.67 -1.17
CA GLN A 144 10.83 9.30 -1.88
C GLN A 144 10.35 7.93 -1.41
N ILE A 145 9.19 7.89 -0.77
CA ILE A 145 8.54 6.63 -0.43
C ILE A 145 7.90 6.04 -1.68
N THR A 146 8.30 4.83 -2.04
CA THR A 146 7.72 4.07 -3.15
C THR A 146 6.88 2.93 -2.58
N GLY A 147 5.64 2.79 -3.07
CA GLY A 147 4.71 1.75 -2.64
C GLY A 147 4.41 0.76 -3.75
N TYR A 148 4.46 -0.53 -3.43
CA TYR A 148 4.16 -1.63 -4.34
C TYR A 148 3.01 -2.48 -3.79
N PRO A 149 1.75 -2.17 -4.14
CA PRO A 149 0.62 -3.02 -3.83
C PRO A 149 0.59 -4.22 -4.79
N ILE A 150 0.56 -5.44 -4.26
CA ILE A 150 0.45 -6.69 -5.00
C ILE A 150 -0.81 -7.40 -4.52
N LEU A 151 -1.88 -7.29 -5.31
CA LEU A 151 -3.23 -7.60 -4.89
C LEU A 151 -3.96 -8.46 -5.93
N ASP A 152 -4.81 -9.37 -5.47
CA ASP A 152 -5.83 -9.99 -6.30
C ASP A 152 -7.12 -9.16 -6.23
N LEU A 153 -7.34 -8.30 -7.21
CA LEU A 153 -8.48 -7.37 -7.22
C LEU A 153 -9.84 -8.05 -7.23
N GLU A 154 -9.94 -9.27 -7.76
CA GLU A 154 -11.20 -10.04 -7.78
C GLU A 154 -11.69 -10.33 -6.36
N ARG A 155 -10.77 -10.55 -5.40
CA ARG A 155 -11.12 -10.76 -3.99
C ARG A 155 -11.80 -9.55 -3.34
N PHE A 156 -11.51 -8.36 -3.86
CA PHE A 156 -12.10 -7.11 -3.38
C PHE A 156 -13.33 -6.71 -4.20
N GLY A 157 -13.71 -7.48 -5.21
CA GLY A 157 -14.77 -7.11 -6.14
C GLY A 157 -14.46 -5.84 -6.95
N LEU A 158 -13.17 -5.51 -7.11
CA LEU A 158 -12.71 -4.29 -7.77
C LEU A 158 -12.28 -4.56 -9.21
N GLY A 159 -12.78 -3.75 -10.13
CA GLY A 159 -12.17 -3.59 -11.45
C GLY A 159 -10.96 -2.65 -11.38
N LEU A 160 -10.09 -2.69 -12.39
CA LEU A 160 -8.87 -1.88 -12.44
C LEU A 160 -9.13 -0.39 -12.26
N ARG A 161 -10.18 0.15 -12.89
CA ARG A 161 -10.54 1.58 -12.77
C ARG A 161 -10.88 1.96 -11.32
N ALA A 162 -11.75 1.20 -10.67
CA ALA A 162 -12.14 1.43 -9.28
C ALA A 162 -10.95 1.33 -8.33
N TYR A 163 -10.02 0.41 -8.61
CA TYR A 163 -8.77 0.29 -7.87
C TYR A 163 -7.89 1.54 -7.99
N ILE A 164 -7.71 2.08 -9.19
CA ILE A 164 -6.94 3.32 -9.38
C ILE A 164 -7.60 4.50 -8.66
N GLU A 165 -8.92 4.66 -8.80
CA GLU A 165 -9.69 5.70 -8.10
C GLU A 165 -9.55 5.58 -6.57
N LEU A 166 -9.48 4.35 -6.04
CA LEU A 166 -9.25 4.08 -4.62
C LEU A 166 -7.84 4.50 -4.18
N LEU A 167 -6.81 4.16 -4.96
CA LEU A 167 -5.43 4.58 -4.69
C LEU A 167 -5.29 6.10 -4.67
N GLU A 168 -5.84 6.78 -5.66
CA GLU A 168 -5.81 8.24 -5.76
C GLU A 168 -6.52 8.89 -4.56
N SER A 169 -7.69 8.36 -4.19
CA SER A 169 -8.44 8.84 -3.02
C SER A 169 -7.66 8.63 -1.72
N SER A 170 -7.00 7.50 -1.57
CA SER A 170 -6.18 7.18 -0.40
C SER A 170 -5.00 8.15 -0.26
N LEU A 171 -4.34 8.49 -1.38
CA LEU A 171 -3.27 9.47 -1.40
C LEU A 171 -3.76 10.89 -1.05
N ILE A 172 -4.93 11.29 -1.56
CA ILE A 172 -5.55 12.59 -1.23
C ILE A 172 -5.86 12.66 0.28
N GLU A 173 -6.41 11.61 0.86
CA GLU A 173 -6.67 11.54 2.31
C GLU A 173 -5.37 11.61 3.12
N LEU A 174 -4.34 10.89 2.70
CA LEU A 174 -3.02 10.96 3.33
C LEU A 174 -2.44 12.39 3.28
N LEU A 175 -2.50 13.05 2.13
CA LEU A 175 -2.04 14.43 1.98
C LEU A 175 -2.82 15.39 2.88
N ARG A 176 -4.14 15.19 3.01
CA ARG A 176 -4.99 15.99 3.89
C ARG A 176 -4.56 15.88 5.35
N PHE A 177 -4.14 14.71 5.81
CA PHE A 177 -3.60 14.51 7.15
C PHE A 177 -2.38 15.39 7.43
N TYR A 178 -1.56 15.66 6.41
CA TYR A 178 -0.41 16.57 6.49
C TYR A 178 -0.75 18.03 6.16
N GLY A 179 -2.03 18.39 6.02
CA GLY A 179 -2.45 19.73 5.67
C GLY A 179 -2.20 20.12 4.21
N ILE A 180 -1.92 19.17 3.35
CA ILE A 180 -1.68 19.36 1.91
C ILE A 180 -2.98 19.08 1.16
N LYS A 181 -3.36 20.00 0.26
CA LYS A 181 -4.53 19.81 -0.61
C LYS A 181 -4.12 18.97 -1.83
N GLY A 182 -4.65 17.75 -1.94
CA GLY A 182 -4.58 16.93 -3.13
C GLY A 182 -5.81 17.10 -4.01
N GLU A 183 -5.66 16.99 -5.32
CA GLU A 183 -6.75 17.04 -6.30
C GLU A 183 -6.51 15.99 -7.39
N LEU A 184 -7.60 15.37 -7.86
CA LEU A 184 -7.57 14.57 -9.09
C LEU A 184 -7.39 15.51 -10.27
N LYS A 185 -6.52 15.13 -11.21
CA LYS A 185 -6.38 15.83 -12.49
C LYS A 185 -7.16 15.05 -13.55
N GLU A 186 -8.12 15.71 -14.18
CA GLU A 186 -8.87 15.18 -15.32
C GLU A 186 -7.99 14.97 -16.57
#